data_8a54ae7181c302aca1e8639baf27b15b
#
_entry.id   8a54ae7181c302aca1e8639baf27b15b
#
_cell.length_a   1.000
_cell.length_b   1.000
_cell.length_c   1.000
_cell.angle_alpha   90.00
_cell.angle_beta   90.00
_cell.angle_gamma   90.00
#
_symmetry.space_group_name_H-M   'P 1'
#
loop_
_entity.id
_entity.type
_entity.pdbx_description
1 polymer ?
#
loop_
_entity_poly.entity_id
_entity_poly.type
_entity_poly.pdbx_seq_one_letter_code
_entity_poly.pdbx_strand_id
1 'polypeptide(L)'
;MKKLFILIFLLLSFQSTASEKKTTFSEEVFNKAQSDGKVVVVSSWIKYCSSCASQMKVLNKAKDDFQNIVYLNFDVSNKEISKLLNVQYQTTLLIFKKNKEIYRSVGETSKSEIYRAIEKSLSNNLSISINSNTSVGS
;
A
#
# COMPACT_ATOMS: atom_id res chain seq x y z
N MET A 1 -37.67 -24.22 -29.73
CA MET A 1 -36.29 -24.25 -29.25
C MET A 1 -35.60 -22.87 -29.22
N LYS A 2 -35.97 -21.90 -30.05
CA LYS A 2 -35.36 -20.57 -30.04
C LYS A 2 -35.69 -19.72 -28.78
N LYS A 3 -36.81 -19.95 -28.13
CA LYS A 3 -37.23 -19.22 -26.91
C LYS A 3 -36.54 -19.70 -25.64
N LEU A 4 -36.01 -20.90 -25.61
CA LEU A 4 -35.30 -21.44 -24.45
C LEU A 4 -33.85 -20.91 -24.34
N PHE A 5 -33.22 -20.60 -25.48
CA PHE A 5 -31.85 -20.03 -25.52
C PHE A 5 -31.81 -18.58 -25.03
N ILE A 6 -32.86 -17.80 -25.21
CA ILE A 6 -32.94 -16.40 -24.77
C ILE A 6 -33.07 -16.31 -23.24
N LEU A 7 -33.73 -17.30 -22.60
CA LEU A 7 -33.91 -17.31 -21.15
C LEU A 7 -32.60 -17.68 -20.41
N ILE A 8 -31.74 -18.52 -21.02
CA ILE A 8 -30.45 -18.90 -20.46
C ILE A 8 -29.45 -17.74 -20.55
N PHE A 9 -29.52 -16.88 -21.56
CA PHE A 9 -28.63 -15.74 -21.73
C PHE A 9 -28.92 -14.59 -20.76
N LEU A 10 -30.16 -14.48 -20.24
CA LEU A 10 -30.57 -13.46 -19.28
C LEU A 10 -30.15 -13.76 -17.82
N LEU A 11 -29.74 -15.00 -17.52
CA LEU A 11 -29.31 -15.41 -16.17
C LEU A 11 -27.79 -15.26 -15.95
N LEU A 12 -27.04 -14.89 -16.98
CA LEU A 12 -25.56 -14.75 -16.91
C LEU A 12 -25.08 -13.32 -16.65
N SER A 13 -25.97 -12.39 -16.40
CA SER A 13 -25.63 -11.00 -16.24
C SER A 13 -26.02 -10.52 -14.85
N PHE A 14 -25.24 -10.80 -13.81
CA PHE A 14 -25.11 -9.95 -12.60
C PHE A 14 -24.18 -10.62 -11.61
N GLN A 15 -22.90 -10.68 -11.95
CA GLN A 15 -21.88 -10.78 -10.90
C GLN A 15 -21.16 -9.45 -10.83
N SER A 16 -21.81 -8.45 -10.24
CA SER A 16 -21.12 -7.30 -9.65
C SER A 16 -20.32 -7.83 -8.46
N THR A 17 -19.10 -8.24 -8.69
CA THR A 17 -18.14 -8.42 -7.63
C THR A 17 -17.77 -7.02 -7.11
N ALA A 18 -18.54 -6.53 -6.15
CA ALA A 18 -18.06 -5.48 -5.28
C ALA A 18 -16.75 -5.98 -4.68
N SER A 19 -15.63 -5.39 -5.08
CA SER A 19 -14.32 -5.70 -4.53
C SER A 19 -14.37 -5.36 -3.03
N GLU A 20 -14.64 -6.36 -2.20
CA GLU A 20 -14.62 -6.22 -0.76
C GLU A 20 -13.21 -5.82 -0.35
N LYS A 21 -13.07 -4.67 0.31
CA LYS A 21 -11.79 -4.25 0.86
C LYS A 21 -11.30 -5.32 1.84
N LYS A 22 -10.24 -5.99 1.49
CA LYS A 22 -9.65 -7.07 2.28
C LYS A 22 -8.32 -6.62 2.85
N THR A 23 -8.10 -6.86 4.13
CA THR A 23 -6.78 -6.69 4.75
C THR A 23 -5.75 -7.57 4.05
N THR A 24 -4.65 -6.96 3.62
CA THR A 24 -3.51 -7.65 3.00
C THR A 24 -2.28 -7.66 3.91
N PHE A 25 -2.32 -6.91 5.02
CA PHE A 25 -1.24 -6.91 6.01
C PHE A 25 -1.16 -8.25 6.71
N SER A 26 0.03 -8.82 6.75
CA SER A 26 0.43 -9.86 7.70
C SER A 26 1.82 -9.54 8.23
N GLU A 27 2.07 -9.84 9.49
CA GLU A 27 3.35 -9.57 10.14
C GLU A 27 4.49 -10.34 9.46
N GLU A 28 4.23 -11.57 9.01
CA GLU A 28 5.19 -12.38 8.26
C GLU A 28 5.61 -11.71 6.95
N VAL A 29 4.64 -11.28 6.13
CA VAL A 29 4.90 -10.59 4.85
C VAL A 29 5.63 -9.27 5.10
N PHE A 30 5.22 -8.52 6.13
CA PHE A 30 5.84 -7.26 6.51
C PHE A 30 7.31 -7.47 6.91
N ASN A 31 7.58 -8.39 7.83
CA ASN A 31 8.93 -8.69 8.32
C ASN A 31 9.83 -9.23 7.21
N LYS A 32 9.31 -10.12 6.35
CA LYS A 32 10.06 -10.63 5.21
C LYS A 32 10.45 -9.53 4.24
N ALA A 33 9.52 -8.64 3.88
CA ALA A 33 9.81 -7.52 2.99
C ALA A 33 10.87 -6.57 3.58
N GLN A 34 10.82 -6.32 4.89
CA GLN A 34 11.81 -5.51 5.59
C GLN A 34 13.20 -6.18 5.59
N SER A 35 13.28 -7.49 5.85
CA SER A 35 14.54 -8.23 5.81
C SER A 35 15.13 -8.32 4.40
N ASP A 36 14.30 -8.36 3.38
CA ASP A 36 14.70 -8.29 1.96
C ASP A 36 15.13 -6.89 1.52
N GLY A 37 15.10 -5.90 2.42
CA GLY A 37 15.49 -4.51 2.16
C GLY A 37 14.51 -3.72 1.30
N LYS A 38 13.29 -4.22 1.12
CA LYS A 38 12.24 -3.55 0.34
C LYS A 38 11.65 -2.36 1.10
N VAL A 39 11.18 -1.39 0.35
CA VAL A 39 10.29 -0.35 0.88
C VAL A 39 8.90 -0.96 1.06
N VAL A 40 8.30 -0.76 2.23
CA VAL A 40 6.94 -1.23 2.53
C VAL A 40 6.04 -0.03 2.78
N VAL A 41 4.98 0.06 2.01
CA VAL A 41 3.92 1.07 2.17
C VAL A 41 2.73 0.40 2.82
N VAL A 42 2.29 0.92 3.96
CA VAL A 42 1.13 0.40 4.69
C VAL A 42 0.06 1.49 4.79
N SER A 43 -1.17 1.16 4.46
CA SER A 43 -2.31 2.05 4.61
C SER A 43 -3.40 1.45 5.51
N SER A 44 -4.00 2.28 6.35
CA SER A 44 -5.14 1.87 7.17
C SER A 44 -6.46 2.37 6.56
N TRP A 45 -7.50 1.59 6.71
CA TRP A 45 -8.83 1.91 6.22
C TRP A 45 -9.93 1.46 7.21
N ILE A 46 -11.16 1.88 6.96
CA ILE A 46 -12.37 1.40 7.61
C ILE A 46 -13.52 1.39 6.57
N LYS A 47 -14.58 0.63 6.81
CA LYS A 47 -15.76 0.63 5.93
C LYS A 47 -16.37 2.05 5.82
N TYR A 48 -16.93 2.36 4.65
CA TYR A 48 -17.62 3.63 4.36
C TYR A 48 -16.75 4.89 4.55
N CYS A 49 -15.46 4.79 4.32
CA CYS A 49 -14.50 5.88 4.44
C CYS A 49 -14.14 6.43 3.06
N SER A 50 -14.59 7.63 2.73
CA SER A 50 -14.33 8.28 1.43
C SER A 50 -12.85 8.67 1.26
N SER A 51 -12.20 9.18 2.30
CA SER A 51 -10.77 9.51 2.28
C SER A 51 -9.90 8.27 2.10
N CYS A 52 -10.28 7.14 2.72
CA CYS A 52 -9.60 5.86 2.49
C CYS A 52 -9.72 5.41 1.03
N ALA A 53 -10.90 5.56 0.43
CA ALA A 53 -11.10 5.22 -0.99
C ALA A 53 -10.24 6.11 -1.91
N SER A 54 -10.16 7.40 -1.63
CA SER A 54 -9.32 8.34 -2.37
C SER A 54 -7.82 7.99 -2.23
N GLN A 55 -7.35 7.71 -1.00
CA GLN A 55 -5.97 7.29 -0.76
C GLN A 55 -5.65 5.97 -1.48
N MET A 56 -6.53 4.97 -1.39
CA MET A 56 -6.36 3.67 -2.03
C MET A 56 -6.31 3.78 -3.56
N LYS A 57 -7.08 4.69 -4.17
CA LYS A 57 -7.02 4.97 -5.61
C LYS A 57 -5.64 5.47 -6.02
N VAL A 58 -5.04 6.37 -5.25
CA VAL A 58 -3.67 6.85 -5.49
C VAL A 58 -2.65 5.73 -5.30
N LEU A 59 -2.76 4.94 -4.24
CA LEU A 59 -1.85 3.83 -3.97
C LEU A 59 -1.95 2.71 -5.01
N ASN A 60 -3.14 2.43 -5.54
CA ASN A 60 -3.30 1.45 -6.62
C ASN A 60 -2.58 1.92 -7.89
N LYS A 61 -2.63 3.21 -8.22
CA LYS A 61 -1.84 3.77 -9.32
C LYS A 61 -0.34 3.73 -9.03
N ALA A 62 0.06 4.02 -7.80
CA ALA A 62 1.46 3.97 -7.40
C ALA A 62 2.07 2.56 -7.52
N LYS A 63 1.26 1.50 -7.36
CA LYS A 63 1.73 0.11 -7.60
C LYS A 63 2.19 -0.12 -9.03
N ASP A 64 1.55 0.53 -10.00
CA ASP A 64 1.93 0.43 -11.41
C ASP A 64 3.18 1.27 -11.70
N ASP A 65 3.30 2.43 -11.05
CA ASP A 65 4.35 3.41 -11.32
C ASP A 65 5.65 3.12 -10.54
N PHE A 66 5.57 2.50 -9.35
CA PHE A 66 6.71 2.15 -8.50
C PHE A 66 6.79 0.65 -8.24
N GLN A 67 7.67 -0.02 -8.96
CA GLN A 67 7.96 -1.44 -8.73
C GLN A 67 8.96 -1.61 -7.58
N ASN A 68 9.11 -2.84 -7.07
CA ASN A 68 9.97 -3.18 -5.92
C ASN A 68 9.53 -2.60 -4.56
N ILE A 69 8.29 -2.18 -4.46
CA ILE A 69 7.65 -1.75 -3.23
C ILE A 69 6.59 -2.78 -2.84
N VAL A 70 6.50 -3.09 -1.57
CA VAL A 70 5.43 -3.93 -1.02
C VAL A 70 4.34 -3.03 -0.47
N TYR A 71 3.12 -3.19 -0.98
CA TYR A 71 1.94 -2.43 -0.55
C TYR A 71 1.04 -3.31 0.29
N LEU A 72 0.83 -2.93 1.52
CA LEU A 72 -0.03 -3.61 2.49
C LEU A 72 -1.11 -2.67 2.99
N ASN A 73 -2.24 -3.22 3.38
CA ASN A 73 -3.31 -2.45 3.98
C ASN A 73 -4.03 -3.26 5.06
N PHE A 74 -4.70 -2.57 5.97
CA PHE A 74 -5.47 -3.22 7.02
C PHE A 74 -6.65 -2.36 7.47
N ASP A 75 -7.67 -3.04 8.01
CA ASP A 75 -8.79 -2.39 8.69
C ASP A 75 -8.32 -1.90 10.06
N VAL A 76 -8.47 -0.61 10.34
CA VAL A 76 -8.05 0.01 11.61
C VAL A 76 -8.81 -0.53 12.83
N SER A 77 -9.95 -1.20 12.61
CA SER A 77 -10.67 -1.91 13.68
C SER A 77 -9.95 -3.18 14.16
N ASN A 78 -8.99 -3.68 13.38
CA ASN A 78 -8.10 -4.76 13.83
C ASN A 78 -7.12 -4.23 14.87
N LYS A 79 -7.42 -4.52 16.14
CA LYS A 79 -6.68 -3.98 17.29
C LYS A 79 -5.24 -4.48 17.41
N GLU A 80 -4.96 -5.69 16.92
CA GLU A 80 -3.61 -6.26 16.94
C GLU A 80 -2.70 -5.51 15.99
N ILE A 81 -3.10 -5.36 14.73
CA ILE A 81 -2.33 -4.63 13.73
C ILE A 81 -2.22 -3.15 14.09
N SER A 82 -3.32 -2.54 14.54
CA SER A 82 -3.34 -1.14 14.98
C SER A 82 -2.36 -0.88 16.12
N LYS A 83 -2.28 -1.77 17.09
CA LYS A 83 -1.32 -1.69 18.21
C LYS A 83 0.11 -1.92 17.73
N LEU A 84 0.34 -2.94 16.90
CA LEU A 84 1.66 -3.26 16.34
C LEU A 84 2.26 -2.06 15.59
N LEU A 85 1.45 -1.39 14.78
CA LEU A 85 1.89 -0.25 13.94
C LEU A 85 1.66 1.12 14.61
N ASN A 86 1.16 1.15 15.84
CA ASN A 86 0.77 2.37 16.56
C ASN A 86 -0.12 3.28 15.71
N VAL A 87 -1.18 2.71 15.12
CA VAL A 87 -2.15 3.42 14.28
C VAL A 87 -3.48 3.53 15.00
N GLN A 88 -3.99 4.76 15.13
CA GLN A 88 -5.25 5.05 15.81
C GLN A 88 -6.37 5.48 14.85
N TYR A 89 -6.02 5.94 13.65
CA TYR A 89 -6.96 6.53 12.70
C TYR A 89 -6.89 5.82 11.35
N GLN A 90 -8.04 5.78 10.67
CA GLN A 90 -8.11 5.40 9.26
C GLN A 90 -7.42 6.45 8.37
N THR A 91 -7.18 6.10 7.11
CA THR A 91 -6.45 6.94 6.15
C THR A 91 -5.03 7.30 6.65
N THR A 92 -4.46 6.44 7.53
CA THR A 92 -3.06 6.57 7.92
C THR A 92 -2.19 5.87 6.88
N LEU A 93 -1.17 6.58 6.42
CA LEU A 93 -0.16 6.09 5.49
C LEU A 93 1.18 6.00 6.20
N LEU A 94 1.79 4.83 6.16
CA LEU A 94 3.12 4.56 6.72
C LEU A 94 4.05 4.07 5.62
N ILE A 95 5.32 4.47 5.69
CA ILE A 95 6.37 3.90 4.84
C ILE A 95 7.51 3.43 5.72
N PHE A 96 7.90 2.18 5.50
CA PHE A 96 8.99 1.53 6.23
C PHE A 96 10.12 1.16 5.29
N LYS A 97 11.35 1.21 5.80
CA LYS A 97 12.56 0.77 5.13
C LYS A 97 13.57 0.28 6.16
N LYS A 98 14.13 -0.91 5.94
CA LYS A 98 15.13 -1.52 6.84
C LYS A 98 14.69 -1.51 8.31
N ASN A 99 13.47 -1.99 8.57
CA ASN A 99 12.83 -2.05 9.88
C ASN A 99 12.63 -0.69 10.57
N LYS A 100 12.69 0.41 9.81
CA LYS A 100 12.48 1.75 10.34
C LYS A 100 11.30 2.42 9.64
N GLU A 101 10.41 3.01 10.42
CA GLU A 101 9.39 3.91 9.89
C GLU A 101 10.06 5.21 9.44
N ILE A 102 9.90 5.57 8.17
CA ILE A 102 10.53 6.75 7.57
C ILE A 102 9.51 7.81 7.15
N TYR A 103 8.23 7.46 7.13
CA TYR A 103 7.14 8.39 6.82
C TYR A 103 5.86 7.96 7.51
N ARG A 104 5.11 8.94 8.00
CA ARG A 104 3.77 8.79 8.56
C ARG A 104 2.91 10.00 8.21
N SER A 105 1.68 9.77 7.77
CA SER A 105 0.67 10.81 7.61
C SER A 105 -0.71 10.26 7.96
N VAL A 106 -1.61 11.14 8.37
CA VAL A 106 -3.02 10.83 8.63
C VAL A 106 -3.89 11.72 7.74
N GLY A 107 -4.80 11.12 7.00
CA GLY A 107 -5.73 11.84 6.12
C GLY A 107 -5.12 12.26 4.77
N GLU A 108 -3.88 11.90 4.46
CA GLU A 108 -3.25 12.27 3.19
C GLU A 108 -3.87 11.51 2.01
N THR A 109 -4.37 12.23 1.02
CA THR A 109 -5.00 11.70 -0.18
C THR A 109 -4.46 12.30 -1.48
N SER A 110 -3.56 13.29 -1.35
CA SER A 110 -2.95 13.97 -2.49
C SER A 110 -1.98 13.05 -3.22
N LYS A 111 -2.15 12.90 -4.52
CA LYS A 111 -1.24 12.12 -5.35
C LYS A 111 0.19 12.65 -5.28
N SER A 112 0.39 13.96 -5.35
CA SER A 112 1.71 14.58 -5.32
C SER A 112 2.46 14.30 -4.03
N GLU A 113 1.78 14.39 -2.88
CA GLU A 113 2.38 14.16 -1.58
C GLU A 113 2.72 12.68 -1.36
N ILE A 114 1.79 11.78 -1.70
CA ILE A 114 2.01 10.33 -1.59
C ILE A 114 3.17 9.89 -2.50
N TYR A 115 3.21 10.36 -3.75
CA TYR A 115 4.28 10.03 -4.69
C TYR A 115 5.62 10.57 -4.21
N ARG A 116 5.67 11.81 -3.74
CA ARG A 116 6.89 12.41 -3.18
C ARG A 116 7.43 11.61 -1.98
N ALA A 117 6.57 11.15 -1.09
CA ALA A 117 6.97 10.33 0.05
C ALA A 117 7.56 8.98 -0.41
N ILE A 118 6.94 8.34 -1.41
CA ILE A 118 7.42 7.09 -1.99
C ILE A 118 8.77 7.31 -2.70
N GLU A 119 8.89 8.31 -3.56
CA GLU A 119 10.12 8.64 -4.28
C GLU A 119 11.28 8.92 -3.32
N LYS A 120 11.03 9.72 -2.28
CA LYS A 120 12.02 9.99 -1.22
C LYS A 120 12.47 8.72 -0.51
N SER A 121 11.57 7.77 -0.29
CA SER A 121 11.92 6.49 0.34
C SER A 121 12.83 5.62 -0.53
N LEU A 122 12.67 5.72 -1.85
CA LEU A 122 13.49 5.02 -2.83
C LEU A 122 14.86 5.68 -3.02
N SER A 123 14.92 7.02 -3.08
CA SER A 123 16.16 7.78 -3.34
C SER A 123 17.19 7.68 -2.23
N ASN A 124 16.80 7.43 -0.99
CA ASN A 124 17.73 7.20 0.14
C ASN A 124 18.67 5.98 -0.06
N ASN A 125 18.52 5.21 -1.15
CA ASN A 125 19.48 4.18 -1.53
C ASN A 125 20.66 4.72 -2.36
N LEU A 126 20.50 5.87 -3.04
CA LEU A 126 21.53 6.41 -3.93
C LEU A 126 22.65 7.11 -3.16
N SER A 127 22.32 7.77 -2.05
CA SER A 127 23.31 8.54 -1.28
C SER A 127 24.32 7.68 -0.51
N ILE A 128 24.00 6.41 -0.26
CA ILE A 128 24.93 5.47 0.42
C ILE A 128 25.91 4.85 -0.58
N SER A 129 25.54 4.71 -1.86
CA SER A 129 26.42 4.17 -2.90
C SER A 129 27.51 5.15 -3.34
N ILE A 130 27.30 6.47 -3.19
CA ILE A 130 28.24 7.48 -3.69
C ILE A 130 29.35 7.73 -2.68
N ASN A 131 29.10 7.53 -1.39
CA ASN A 131 30.12 7.75 -0.34
C ASN A 131 31.09 6.58 -0.13
N SER A 132 30.91 5.44 -0.78
CA SER A 132 31.84 4.32 -0.69
C SER A 132 32.96 4.31 -1.75
N ASN A 133 32.92 5.22 -2.72
CA ASN A 133 33.90 5.28 -3.82
C ASN A 133 34.91 6.45 -3.73
N THR A 134 34.97 7.18 -2.60
CA THR A 134 35.88 8.32 -2.48
C THR A 134 36.96 8.14 -1.39
N SER A 135 37.42 6.91 -1.19
CA SER A 135 38.59 6.69 -0.33
C SER A 135 39.52 5.64 -0.94
N VAL A 136 40.09 5.96 -2.11
CA VAL A 136 41.35 5.33 -2.57
C VAL A 136 42.11 6.42 -3.33
N GLY A 137 43.22 6.91 -2.73
CA GLY A 137 44.16 7.70 -3.47
C GLY A 137 44.91 8.74 -2.63
N SER A 138 45.82 8.33 -1.83
CA SER A 138 47.13 8.99 -1.61
C SER A 138 48.01 8.09 -0.79
#